data_5f99b27c22a76cee3958bb799c24568b
#
_entry.id   5f99b27c22a76cee3958bb799c24568b
#
_cell.length_a   1.000
_cell.length_b   1.000
_cell.length_c   1.000
_cell.angle_alpha   90.00
_cell.angle_beta   90.00
_cell.angle_gamma   90.00
#
_symmetry.space_group_name_H-M   'P 1'
#
loop_
_entity.id
_entity.type
_entity.pdbx_description
1 polymer ?
#
loop_
_entity_poly.entity_id
_entity_poly.type
_entity_poly.pdbx_seq_one_letter_code
_entity_poly.pdbx_strand_id
1 'polypeptide(L)'
;RRQRQMCIRDRAMNELRAIWVEGNNYISTTEPWTVIKENPERAAAILRVCINLIRIFAVLSYPVMPAVAEQMLARLNLKPADMPALKGFNIEKEIAALQPGHGFTVGDALFERISPERVQELKAKYGSEKK
;
A
#
# COMPACT_ATOMS: atom_id res chain seq x y z
N ARG A 1 26.06 -14.03 -10.22
CA ARG A 1 24.69 -14.34 -9.75
C ARG A 1 24.20 -13.40 -8.64
N ARG A 2 25.02 -13.10 -7.60
CA ARG A 2 24.63 -12.22 -6.47
C ARG A 2 24.29 -10.80 -6.89
N GLN A 3 25.04 -10.16 -7.79
CA GLN A 3 24.79 -8.81 -8.29
C GLN A 3 23.49 -8.73 -9.13
N ARG A 4 23.21 -9.75 -9.95
CA ARG A 4 21.96 -9.81 -10.73
C ARG A 4 20.72 -9.91 -9.84
N GLN A 5 20.79 -10.66 -8.75
CA GLN A 5 19.69 -10.78 -7.80
C GLN A 5 19.43 -9.48 -7.02
N MET A 6 20.48 -8.72 -6.66
CA MET A 6 20.32 -7.38 -6.06
C MET A 6 19.63 -6.42 -7.02
N CYS A 7 20.07 -6.35 -8.28
CA CYS A 7 19.45 -5.48 -9.29
C CYS A 7 17.96 -5.81 -9.54
N ILE A 8 17.57 -7.08 -9.52
CA ILE A 8 16.16 -7.49 -9.69
C ILE A 8 15.33 -7.07 -8.50
N ARG A 9 15.82 -7.25 -7.28
CA ARG A 9 15.11 -6.83 -6.06
C ARG A 9 14.97 -5.31 -5.98
N ASP A 10 16.04 -4.57 -6.24
CA ASP A 10 16.03 -3.11 -6.24
C ASP A 10 15.06 -2.58 -7.29
N ARG A 11 15.04 -3.16 -8.48
CA ARG A 11 14.08 -2.80 -9.52
C ARG A 11 12.65 -3.08 -9.09
N ALA A 12 12.38 -4.26 -8.53
CA ALA A 12 11.05 -4.60 -8.04
C ALA A 12 10.56 -3.63 -6.94
N MET A 13 11.43 -3.24 -6.02
CA MET A 13 11.10 -2.27 -4.97
C MET A 13 10.85 -0.87 -5.53
N ASN A 14 11.62 -0.45 -6.53
CA ASN A 14 11.41 0.84 -7.20
C ASN A 14 10.07 0.88 -7.95
N GLU A 15 9.71 -0.19 -8.65
CA GLU A 15 8.41 -0.30 -9.33
C GLU A 15 7.26 -0.31 -8.32
N LEU A 16 7.38 -1.03 -7.21
CA LEU A 16 6.39 -1.03 -6.15
C LEU A 16 6.20 0.36 -5.56
N ARG A 17 7.30 1.08 -5.29
CA ARG A 17 7.26 2.46 -4.82
C ARG A 17 6.60 3.39 -5.83
N ALA A 18 6.88 3.23 -7.11
CA ALA A 18 6.27 4.03 -8.17
C ALA A 18 4.74 3.87 -8.18
N ILE A 19 4.23 2.65 -8.03
CA ILE A 19 2.79 2.37 -7.93
C ILE A 19 2.17 3.08 -6.72
N TRP A 20 2.84 3.09 -5.57
CA TRP A 20 2.35 3.81 -4.38
C TRP A 20 2.35 5.32 -4.58
N VAL A 21 3.36 5.87 -5.26
CA VAL A 21 3.44 7.29 -5.61
C VAL A 21 2.27 7.69 -6.51
N GLU A 22 1.94 6.88 -7.51
CA GLU A 22 0.80 7.13 -8.39
C GLU A 22 -0.54 7.12 -7.62
N GLY A 23 -0.71 6.21 -6.66
CA GLY A 23 -1.89 6.21 -5.80
C GLY A 23 -2.01 7.48 -4.94
N ASN A 24 -0.89 7.97 -4.39
CA ASN A 24 -0.86 9.23 -3.65
C ASN A 24 -1.14 10.43 -4.55
N ASN A 25 -0.59 10.44 -5.75
CA ASN A 25 -0.86 11.47 -6.76
C ASN A 25 -2.35 11.50 -7.14
N TYR A 26 -2.93 10.33 -7.34
CA TYR A 26 -4.35 10.21 -7.66
C TYR A 26 -5.23 10.84 -6.59
N ILE A 27 -5.05 10.50 -5.32
CA ILE A 27 -5.88 11.06 -4.23
C ILE A 27 -5.62 12.56 -4.05
N SER A 28 -4.39 13.02 -4.22
CA SER A 28 -4.03 14.43 -4.11
C SER A 28 -4.60 15.28 -5.26
N THR A 29 -4.66 14.72 -6.48
CA THR A 29 -5.16 15.41 -7.66
C THR A 29 -6.69 15.42 -7.72
N THR A 30 -7.33 14.35 -7.25
CA THR A 30 -8.79 14.23 -7.29
C THR A 30 -9.50 14.90 -6.11
N GLU A 31 -8.78 15.18 -5.04
CA GLU A 31 -9.25 15.90 -3.84
C GLU A 31 -10.68 15.51 -3.38
N PRO A 32 -10.94 14.23 -3.02
CA PRO A 32 -12.29 13.77 -2.72
C PRO A 32 -12.97 14.55 -1.60
N TRP A 33 -12.21 15.11 -0.67
CA TRP A 33 -12.68 15.96 0.43
C TRP A 33 -13.25 17.31 -0.04
N THR A 34 -12.82 17.80 -1.19
CA THR A 34 -13.36 19.00 -1.85
C THR A 34 -14.55 18.61 -2.72
N VAL A 35 -14.39 17.59 -3.55
CA VAL A 35 -15.41 17.11 -4.48
C VAL A 35 -16.70 16.67 -3.78
N ILE A 36 -16.62 16.12 -2.56
CA ILE A 36 -17.79 15.65 -1.81
C ILE A 36 -18.81 16.77 -1.54
N LYS A 37 -18.36 18.02 -1.46
CA LYS A 37 -19.23 19.18 -1.22
C LYS A 37 -20.03 19.58 -2.45
N GLU A 38 -19.48 19.33 -3.63
CA GLU A 38 -20.05 19.72 -4.91
C GLU A 38 -20.78 18.55 -5.59
N ASN A 39 -20.18 17.39 -5.58
CA ASN A 39 -20.69 16.18 -6.23
C ASN A 39 -20.39 14.93 -5.41
N PRO A 40 -21.30 14.51 -4.50
CA PRO A 40 -21.13 13.36 -3.65
C PRO A 40 -20.96 12.03 -4.43
N GLU A 41 -21.63 11.87 -5.57
CA GLU A 41 -21.52 10.66 -6.40
C GLU A 41 -20.13 10.50 -7.00
N ARG A 42 -19.57 11.60 -7.49
CA ARG A 42 -18.19 11.62 -7.99
C ARG A 42 -17.20 11.35 -6.87
N ALA A 43 -17.38 11.93 -5.69
CA ALA A 43 -16.53 11.67 -4.54
C ALA A 43 -16.59 10.19 -4.12
N ALA A 44 -17.77 9.57 -4.11
CA ALA A 44 -17.93 8.15 -3.83
C ALA A 44 -17.21 7.27 -4.87
N ALA A 45 -17.24 7.62 -6.15
CA ALA A 45 -16.51 6.91 -7.19
C ALA A 45 -14.99 7.02 -6.97
N ILE A 46 -14.47 8.20 -6.65
CA ILE A 46 -13.05 8.41 -6.33
C ILE A 46 -12.63 7.57 -5.12
N LEU A 47 -13.40 7.61 -4.03
CA LEU A 47 -13.10 6.84 -2.81
C LEU A 47 -13.13 5.34 -3.08
N ARG A 48 -14.05 4.86 -3.91
CA ARG A 48 -14.07 3.45 -4.34
C ARG A 48 -12.78 3.05 -5.05
N VAL A 49 -12.30 3.87 -5.96
CA VAL A 49 -10.99 3.64 -6.61
C VAL A 49 -9.87 3.62 -5.59
N CYS A 50 -9.83 4.56 -4.65
CA CYS A 50 -8.81 4.61 -3.60
C CYS A 50 -8.79 3.33 -2.73
N ILE A 51 -9.97 2.83 -2.33
CA ILE A 51 -10.09 1.59 -1.53
C ILE A 51 -9.59 0.38 -2.32
N ASN A 52 -9.94 0.28 -3.60
CA ASN A 52 -9.42 -0.78 -4.47
C ASN A 52 -7.90 -0.66 -4.68
N LEU A 53 -7.35 0.56 -4.76
CA LEU A 53 -5.90 0.77 -4.81
C LEU A 53 -5.20 0.26 -3.54
N ILE A 54 -5.76 0.48 -2.36
CA ILE A 54 -5.22 -0.05 -1.10
C ILE A 54 -5.15 -1.58 -1.16
N ARG A 55 -6.19 -2.24 -1.68
CA ARG A 55 -6.20 -3.69 -1.89
C ARG A 55 -5.08 -4.13 -2.83
N ILE A 56 -4.93 -3.45 -3.96
CA ILE A 56 -3.88 -3.74 -4.95
C ILE A 56 -2.49 -3.55 -4.31
N PHE A 57 -2.28 -2.49 -3.55
CA PHE A 57 -1.03 -2.25 -2.82
C PHE A 57 -0.72 -3.37 -1.82
N ALA A 58 -1.72 -3.86 -1.09
CA ALA A 58 -1.55 -4.98 -0.18
C ALA A 58 -1.09 -6.24 -0.92
N VAL A 59 -1.74 -6.57 -2.04
CA VAL A 59 -1.38 -7.74 -2.87
C VAL A 59 0.05 -7.64 -3.41
N LEU A 60 0.41 -6.49 -3.97
CA LEU A 60 1.74 -6.27 -4.56
C LEU A 60 2.84 -6.18 -3.50
N SER A 61 2.52 -5.73 -2.30
CA SER A 61 3.48 -5.61 -1.19
C SER A 61 3.66 -6.91 -0.41
N TYR A 62 2.73 -7.86 -0.53
CA TYR A 62 2.74 -9.10 0.25
C TYR A 62 4.05 -9.89 0.16
N PRO A 63 4.70 -10.05 -1.01
CA PRO A 63 5.98 -10.77 -1.10
C PRO A 63 7.13 -10.11 -0.34
N VAL A 64 7.02 -8.82 -0.02
CA VAL A 64 8.07 -8.01 0.62
C VAL A 64 7.76 -7.74 2.08
N MET A 65 6.51 -7.38 2.37
CA MET A 65 6.02 -6.97 3.69
C MET A 65 4.72 -7.71 4.05
N PRO A 66 4.76 -9.04 4.26
CA PRO A 66 3.54 -9.82 4.47
C PRO A 66 2.72 -9.34 5.66
N ALA A 67 3.34 -9.04 6.80
CA ALA A 67 2.63 -8.60 8.00
C ALA A 67 1.86 -7.27 7.79
N VAL A 68 2.47 -6.32 7.08
CA VAL A 68 1.81 -5.05 6.73
C VAL A 68 0.68 -5.27 5.72
N ALA A 69 0.91 -6.10 4.71
CA ALA A 69 -0.09 -6.42 3.71
C ALA A 69 -1.31 -7.12 4.33
N GLU A 70 -1.11 -8.03 5.28
CA GLU A 70 -2.20 -8.68 6.04
C GLU A 70 -3.00 -7.67 6.86
N GLN A 71 -2.34 -6.71 7.50
CA GLN A 71 -3.03 -5.63 8.21
C GLN A 71 -3.85 -4.75 7.25
N MET A 72 -3.32 -4.43 6.07
CA MET A 72 -4.07 -3.68 5.06
C MET A 72 -5.31 -4.45 4.60
N LEU A 73 -5.17 -5.75 4.31
CA LEU A 73 -6.29 -6.61 3.92
C LEU A 73 -7.33 -6.74 5.04
N ALA A 74 -6.90 -6.93 6.27
CA ALA A 74 -7.80 -7.02 7.43
C ALA A 74 -8.66 -5.77 7.60
N ARG A 75 -8.10 -4.57 7.33
CA ARG A 75 -8.86 -3.31 7.34
C ARG A 75 -9.91 -3.24 6.24
N LEU A 76 -9.69 -3.94 5.15
CA LEU A 76 -10.67 -4.10 4.07
C LEU A 76 -11.62 -5.30 4.28
N ASN A 77 -11.61 -5.92 5.48
CA ASN A 77 -12.34 -7.15 5.77
C ASN A 77 -12.05 -8.29 4.78
N LEU A 78 -10.80 -8.37 4.33
CA LEU A 78 -10.29 -9.39 3.43
C LEU A 78 -9.24 -10.27 4.13
N LYS A 79 -9.10 -11.49 3.66
CA LYS A 79 -8.08 -12.43 4.13
C LYS A 79 -7.00 -12.62 3.08
N PRO A 80 -5.78 -13.09 3.45
CA PRO A 80 -4.76 -13.44 2.47
C PRO A 80 -5.22 -14.44 1.41
N ALA A 81 -6.16 -15.32 1.74
CA ALA A 81 -6.76 -16.26 0.79
C ALA A 81 -7.62 -15.58 -0.29
N ASP A 82 -8.10 -14.38 -0.06
CA ASP A 82 -8.92 -13.60 -1.00
C ASP A 82 -8.06 -12.80 -2.00
N MET A 83 -6.73 -12.91 -1.92
CA MET A 83 -5.84 -12.24 -2.84
C MET A 83 -5.88 -12.90 -4.22
N PRO A 84 -5.93 -12.10 -5.29
CA PRO A 84 -5.80 -12.64 -6.64
C PRO A 84 -4.41 -13.22 -6.87
N ALA A 85 -4.33 -14.23 -7.72
CA ALA A 85 -3.05 -14.76 -8.16
C ALA A 85 -2.29 -13.69 -8.97
N LEU A 86 -1.00 -13.50 -8.68
CA LEU A 86 -0.17 -12.55 -9.44
C LEU A 86 -0.01 -12.97 -10.92
N LYS A 87 -0.09 -14.27 -11.18
CA LYS A 87 -0.11 -14.80 -12.55
C LYS A 87 -1.48 -14.49 -13.18
N GLY A 88 -1.48 -13.68 -14.23
CA GLY A 88 -2.70 -13.23 -14.90
C GLY A 88 -3.40 -12.05 -14.19
N PHE A 89 -2.69 -11.34 -13.32
CA PHE A 89 -3.19 -10.14 -12.67
C PHE A 89 -3.63 -9.10 -13.70
N ASN A 90 -4.88 -8.67 -13.63
CA ASN A 90 -5.47 -7.69 -14.51
C ASN A 90 -5.92 -6.48 -13.71
N ILE A 91 -5.21 -5.36 -13.86
CA ILE A 91 -5.44 -4.14 -13.10
C ILE A 91 -6.86 -3.58 -13.29
N GLU A 92 -7.42 -3.68 -14.48
CA GLU A 92 -8.77 -3.15 -14.79
C GLU A 92 -9.86 -3.90 -14.01
N LYS A 93 -9.70 -5.20 -13.87
CA LYS A 93 -10.59 -6.02 -13.04
C LYS A 93 -10.39 -5.77 -11.56
N GLU A 94 -9.13 -5.69 -11.14
CA GLU A 94 -8.76 -5.56 -9.73
C GLU A 94 -9.13 -4.18 -9.15
N ILE A 95 -9.06 -3.12 -9.94
CA ILE A 95 -9.44 -1.77 -9.50
C ILE A 95 -10.96 -1.60 -9.32
N ALA A 96 -11.74 -2.52 -9.83
CA ALA A 96 -13.20 -2.54 -9.68
C ALA A 96 -13.71 -3.73 -8.84
N ALA A 97 -12.81 -4.51 -8.23
CA ALA A 97 -13.14 -5.75 -7.54
C ALA A 97 -14.04 -5.53 -6.31
N LEU A 98 -13.75 -4.51 -5.51
CA LEU A 98 -14.59 -4.16 -4.36
C LEU A 98 -15.77 -3.31 -4.82
N GLN A 99 -16.97 -3.84 -4.59
CA GLN A 99 -18.21 -3.21 -5.01
C GLN A 99 -18.69 -2.16 -3.99
N PRO A 100 -19.60 -1.25 -4.38
CA PRO A 100 -20.27 -0.35 -3.45
C PRO A 100 -20.92 -1.13 -2.29
N GLY A 101 -20.78 -0.60 -1.06
CA GLY A 101 -21.27 -1.26 0.15
C GLY A 101 -20.29 -2.23 0.81
N HIS A 102 -19.11 -2.43 0.23
CA HIS A 102 -18.05 -3.19 0.90
C HIS A 102 -17.58 -2.47 2.17
N GLY A 103 -17.66 -3.15 3.31
CA GLY A 103 -17.27 -2.59 4.61
C GLY A 103 -15.75 -2.56 4.77
N PHE A 104 -15.25 -1.50 5.38
CA PHE A 104 -13.83 -1.38 5.74
C PHE A 104 -13.68 -0.75 7.13
N THR A 105 -12.54 -0.93 7.74
CA THR A 105 -12.23 -0.42 9.07
C THR A 105 -11.05 0.54 9.00
N VAL A 106 -11.20 1.71 9.61
CA VAL A 106 -10.09 2.66 9.79
C VAL A 106 -9.38 2.30 11.09
N GLY A 107 -8.08 2.09 11.01
CA GLY A 107 -7.23 1.80 12.16
C GLY A 107 -6.11 2.82 12.30
N ASP A 108 -5.22 2.58 13.28
CA ASP A 108 -4.04 3.40 13.50
C ASP A 108 -3.06 3.35 12.32
N ALA A 109 -2.07 4.26 12.31
CA ALA A 109 -1.04 4.27 11.29
C ALA A 109 -0.32 2.92 11.20
N LEU A 110 -0.09 2.43 9.98
CA LEU A 110 0.62 1.16 9.75
C LEU A 110 2.10 1.22 10.14
N PHE A 111 2.67 2.41 10.10
CA PHE A 111 4.05 2.66 10.44
C PHE A 111 4.13 3.82 11.45
N GLU A 112 4.81 3.56 12.56
CA GLU A 112 5.15 4.61 13.50
C GLU A 112 6.40 5.35 13.05
N ARG A 113 6.43 6.64 13.30
CA ARG A 113 7.63 7.43 13.07
C ARG A 113 8.69 7.05 14.11
N ILE A 114 9.87 6.65 13.65
CA ILE A 114 10.97 6.31 14.54
C ILE A 114 11.42 7.58 15.26
N SER A 115 11.33 7.60 16.59
CA SER A 115 11.77 8.74 17.37
C SER A 115 13.30 8.90 17.35
N PRO A 116 13.85 10.11 17.57
CA PRO A 116 15.29 10.32 17.64
C PRO A 116 15.98 9.44 18.69
N GLU A 117 15.33 9.22 19.83
CA GLU A 117 15.82 8.37 20.91
C GLU A 117 15.94 6.92 20.43
N ARG A 118 14.91 6.43 19.73
CA ARG A 118 14.92 5.07 19.17
C ARG A 118 15.99 4.89 18.09
N VAL A 119 16.26 5.94 17.31
CA VAL A 119 17.38 5.94 16.34
C VAL A 119 18.71 5.79 17.07
N GLN A 120 18.92 6.48 18.20
CA GLN A 120 20.15 6.36 18.99
C GLN A 120 20.30 4.97 19.60
N GLU A 121 19.25 4.40 20.18
CA GLU A 121 19.26 3.01 20.68
C GLU A 121 19.64 2.02 19.59
N LEU A 122 19.05 2.14 18.42
CA LEU A 122 19.32 1.24 17.29
C LEU A 122 20.76 1.40 16.79
N LYS A 123 21.28 2.64 16.76
CA LYS A 123 22.69 2.89 16.43
C LYS A 123 23.63 2.30 17.46
N ALA A 124 23.31 2.41 18.74
CA ALA A 124 24.12 1.82 19.82
C ALA A 124 24.11 0.28 19.76
N LYS A 125 22.98 -0.32 19.43
CA LYS A 125 22.79 -1.77 19.40
C LYS A 125 23.32 -2.44 18.13
N TYR A 126 23.20 -1.77 16.98
CA TYR A 126 23.47 -2.35 15.66
C TYR A 126 24.44 -1.53 14.81
N GLY A 127 24.81 -0.33 15.28
CA GLY A 127 25.79 0.51 14.59
C GLY A 127 27.16 -0.18 14.65
N SER A 128 27.66 -0.66 13.52
CA SER A 128 29.06 -1.08 13.43
C SER A 128 29.93 0.16 13.62
N GLU A 129 30.84 0.14 14.61
CA GLU A 129 31.95 1.07 14.63
C GLU A 129 32.67 0.92 13.28
N LYS A 130 32.61 1.98 12.47
CA LYS A 130 33.53 2.08 11.33
C LYS A 130 34.93 2.20 11.93
N LYS A 131 35.66 1.07 11.91
CA LYS A 131 37.11 1.12 11.99
C LYS A 131 37.67 1.71 10.71
#